data_60fa8e0bd844cfc765a6625c49dcd362
#
_entry.id   60fa8e0bd844cfc765a6625c49dcd362
#
_cell.length_a   1.000
_cell.length_b   1.000
_cell.length_c   1.000
_cell.angle_alpha   90.00
_cell.angle_beta   90.00
_cell.angle_gamma   90.00
#
_symmetry.space_group_name_H-M   'P 1'
#
loop_
_entity.id
_entity.type
_entity.pdbx_description
1 polymer ?
#
loop_
_entity_poly.entity_id
_entity_poly.type
_entity_poly.pdbx_seq_one_letter_code
_entity_poly.pdbx_strand_id
1 'polypeptide(L)'
;MPTPILLKWFAKARFVAPGPSREPASKARAELRIGIPRVLNLWSTHQFWIGFFGSIGVDARRLEFSSDSSEDQARRFGKGRGTVDCCYPVKCINGHYGELLARDRRHKIDVLFSPMIYSLPSYLNGHVVASLACPRVMGAPESTKAGFLKEKDVFAEHGIRHVSPMVSLGDSALVPKQLYEGLRDVFPGLTLKETQQAVQAGYGALESYGANLRAMARATLTQCADTDTPCILVLARPYHMDPGIGHEIEVALQAYG
;
A
#
# COMPACT_ATOMS: atom_id res chain seq x y z
N MET A 1 -30.38 0.93 4.52
CA MET A 1 -29.53 2.14 4.51
C MET A 1 -28.80 2.18 3.17
N PRO A 2 -28.81 3.26 2.40
CA PRO A 2 -28.06 3.33 1.16
C PRO A 2 -26.57 3.33 1.49
N THR A 3 -25.81 2.48 0.83
CA THR A 3 -24.34 2.41 0.95
C THR A 3 -23.76 3.78 0.59
N PRO A 4 -22.89 4.38 1.43
CA PRO A 4 -22.32 5.69 1.17
C PRO A 4 -21.72 5.76 -0.25
N ILE A 5 -22.02 6.82 -0.96
CA ILE A 5 -21.63 7.03 -2.37
C ILE A 5 -20.12 6.92 -2.53
N LEU A 6 -19.34 7.42 -1.59
CA LEU A 6 -17.88 7.35 -1.56
C LEU A 6 -17.34 5.91 -1.60
N LEU A 7 -17.87 4.97 -0.81
CA LEU A 7 -17.41 3.57 -0.80
C LEU A 7 -17.65 2.84 -2.13
N LYS A 8 -18.75 3.17 -2.86
CA LYS A 8 -19.02 2.62 -4.19
C LYS A 8 -18.02 3.09 -5.26
N TRP A 9 -17.42 4.27 -5.09
CA TRP A 9 -16.51 4.86 -6.06
C TRP A 9 -15.07 4.35 -5.90
N PHE A 10 -14.59 4.09 -4.68
CA PHE A 10 -13.29 3.48 -4.45
C PHE A 10 -13.15 2.08 -5.09
N ALA A 11 -14.27 1.34 -5.19
CA ALA A 11 -14.30 0.03 -5.85
C ALA A 11 -14.26 0.11 -7.39
N LYS A 12 -14.48 1.29 -8.01
CA LYS A 12 -14.63 1.47 -9.46
C LYS A 12 -13.47 2.19 -10.17
N ALA A 13 -12.41 2.59 -9.48
CA ALA A 13 -11.22 3.10 -10.14
C ALA A 13 -10.58 1.99 -10.98
N ARG A 14 -10.94 1.91 -12.26
CA ARG A 14 -10.36 0.94 -13.19
C ARG A 14 -8.90 1.30 -13.40
N PHE A 15 -8.04 0.42 -12.92
CA PHE A 15 -6.63 0.41 -13.26
C PHE A 15 -6.48 0.06 -14.75
N VAL A 16 -5.78 0.90 -15.50
CA VAL A 16 -5.29 0.56 -16.84
C VAL A 16 -3.90 -0.04 -16.64
N ALA A 17 -3.81 -1.36 -16.74
CA ALA A 17 -2.52 -2.03 -16.66
C ALA A 17 -1.61 -1.55 -17.80
N PRO A 18 -0.34 -1.22 -17.54
CA PRO A 18 0.63 -1.04 -18.60
C PRO A 18 0.73 -2.33 -19.43
N GLY A 19 0.89 -2.19 -20.74
CA GLY A 19 0.98 -3.33 -21.65
C GLY A 19 2.13 -4.27 -21.30
N PRO A 20 2.04 -5.56 -21.66
CA PRO A 20 3.00 -6.58 -21.25
C PRO A 20 4.42 -6.27 -21.72
N SER A 21 5.40 -6.37 -20.82
CA SER A 21 6.81 -6.30 -21.15
C SER A 21 7.27 -7.54 -21.92
N ARG A 22 8.15 -7.36 -22.90
CA ARG A 22 8.44 -8.30 -23.98
C ARG A 22 9.64 -9.23 -23.76
N GLU A 23 9.85 -9.87 -22.58
CA GLU A 23 11.01 -10.78 -22.48
C GLU A 23 10.82 -12.01 -21.56
N PRO A 24 11.61 -13.12 -21.80
CA PRO A 24 11.46 -14.40 -21.10
C PRO A 24 11.66 -14.34 -19.58
N ALA A 25 12.47 -13.40 -19.07
CA ALA A 25 12.61 -13.15 -17.63
C ALA A 25 11.29 -12.73 -16.98
N SER A 26 10.34 -12.22 -17.77
CA SER A 26 9.00 -11.86 -17.29
C SER A 26 8.14 -13.08 -16.97
N LYS A 27 8.37 -14.24 -17.59
CA LYS A 27 7.56 -15.45 -17.30
C LYS A 27 7.72 -15.92 -15.88
N ALA A 28 8.96 -16.00 -15.38
CA ALA A 28 9.22 -16.40 -13.99
C ALA A 28 8.65 -15.36 -12.99
N ARG A 29 8.69 -14.07 -13.33
CA ARG A 29 8.12 -13.00 -12.51
C ARG A 29 6.60 -12.99 -12.56
N ALA A 30 6.00 -13.31 -13.71
CA ALA A 30 4.55 -13.39 -13.87
C ALA A 30 3.90 -14.47 -12.99
N GLU A 31 4.68 -15.48 -12.58
CA GLU A 31 4.21 -16.54 -11.69
C GLU A 31 4.32 -16.20 -10.21
N LEU A 32 5.13 -15.21 -9.85
CA LEU A 32 5.29 -14.79 -8.44
C LEU A 32 4.00 -14.16 -7.90
N ARG A 33 3.58 -14.62 -6.74
CA ARG A 33 2.47 -14.06 -6.00
C ARG A 33 3.00 -13.19 -4.86
N ILE A 34 2.67 -11.90 -4.90
CA ILE A 34 3.20 -10.90 -4.00
C ILE A 34 2.11 -10.45 -3.04
N GLY A 35 2.30 -10.71 -1.74
CA GLY A 35 1.46 -10.18 -0.68
C GLY A 35 1.90 -8.76 -0.31
N ILE A 36 0.96 -7.84 -0.27
CA ILE A 36 1.18 -6.44 0.09
C ILE A 36 0.22 -6.08 1.23
N PRO A 37 0.73 -5.79 2.44
CA PRO A 37 -0.11 -5.35 3.55
C PRO A 37 -0.67 -3.96 3.23
N ARG A 38 -1.96 -3.85 2.96
CA ARG A 38 -2.61 -2.57 2.60
C ARG A 38 -2.91 -1.76 3.85
N VAL A 39 -1.88 -1.22 4.47
CA VAL A 39 -1.94 -0.48 5.72
C VAL A 39 -0.89 0.62 5.75
N LEU A 40 -1.06 1.62 6.58
CA LEU A 40 -0.14 2.74 6.74
C LEU A 40 0.16 3.42 5.39
N ASN A 41 1.41 3.75 5.10
CA ASN A 41 1.79 4.41 3.85
C ASN A 41 1.49 3.57 2.58
N LEU A 42 1.36 2.24 2.71
CA LEU A 42 0.95 1.39 1.59
C LEU A 42 -0.52 1.58 1.21
N TRP A 43 -1.38 2.01 2.14
CA TRP A 43 -2.75 2.38 1.84
C TRP A 43 -2.83 3.49 0.79
N SER A 44 -2.08 4.57 0.96
CA SER A 44 -2.11 5.72 0.05
C SER A 44 -1.23 5.57 -1.18
N THR A 45 -0.28 4.63 -1.18
CA THR A 45 0.68 4.44 -2.28
C THR A 45 0.46 3.15 -3.07
N HIS A 46 -0.60 2.38 -2.78
CA HIS A 46 -0.83 1.07 -3.42
C HIS A 46 -0.84 1.12 -4.95
N GLN A 47 -1.31 2.21 -5.55
CA GLN A 47 -1.32 2.37 -7.02
C GLN A 47 0.09 2.46 -7.61
N PHE A 48 1.04 3.07 -6.88
CA PHE A 48 2.44 3.05 -7.29
C PHE A 48 2.95 1.61 -7.41
N TRP A 49 2.66 0.78 -6.43
CA TRP A 49 3.13 -0.62 -6.40
C TRP A 49 2.47 -1.47 -7.48
N ILE A 50 1.18 -1.25 -7.76
CA ILE A 50 0.49 -1.92 -8.87
C ILE A 50 1.17 -1.56 -10.20
N GLY A 51 1.41 -0.28 -10.46
CA GLY A 51 2.10 0.18 -11.67
C GLY A 51 3.52 -0.34 -11.79
N PHE A 52 4.27 -0.30 -10.69
CA PHE A 52 5.64 -0.80 -10.61
C PHE A 52 5.73 -2.30 -10.91
N PHE A 53 5.01 -3.13 -10.17
CA PHE A 53 5.05 -4.58 -10.35
C PHE A 53 4.50 -5.02 -11.70
N GLY A 54 3.44 -4.39 -12.18
CA GLY A 54 2.93 -4.65 -13.53
C GLY A 54 3.96 -4.36 -14.62
N SER A 55 4.74 -3.28 -14.48
CA SER A 55 5.79 -2.91 -15.45
C SER A 55 6.97 -3.91 -15.48
N ILE A 56 7.33 -4.53 -14.35
CA ILE A 56 8.36 -5.59 -14.32
C ILE A 56 7.82 -6.98 -14.64
N GLY A 57 6.58 -7.09 -15.08
CA GLY A 57 5.99 -8.32 -15.60
C GLY A 57 5.27 -9.20 -14.58
N VAL A 58 4.95 -8.69 -13.38
CA VAL A 58 4.09 -9.41 -12.43
C VAL A 58 2.63 -9.27 -12.87
N ASP A 59 1.91 -10.39 -12.94
CA ASP A 59 0.46 -10.37 -13.27
C ASP A 59 -0.31 -9.65 -12.13
N ALA A 60 -1.14 -8.69 -12.50
CA ALA A 60 -1.95 -7.93 -11.54
C ALA A 60 -2.84 -8.82 -10.65
N ARG A 61 -3.27 -9.99 -11.17
CA ARG A 61 -4.05 -10.99 -10.42
C ARG A 61 -3.24 -11.71 -9.34
N ARG A 62 -1.93 -11.53 -9.33
CA ARG A 62 -1.00 -12.12 -8.36
C ARG A 62 -0.49 -11.11 -7.34
N LEU A 63 -0.98 -9.88 -7.38
CA LEU A 63 -0.78 -8.89 -6.32
C LEU A 63 -1.90 -9.09 -5.29
N GLU A 64 -1.56 -9.70 -4.18
CA GLU A 64 -2.48 -10.04 -3.10
C GLU A 64 -2.42 -8.97 -2.01
N PHE A 65 -3.37 -8.05 -2.03
CA PHE A 65 -3.51 -7.09 -0.95
C PHE A 65 -4.24 -7.73 0.25
N SER A 66 -3.84 -7.36 1.46
CA SER A 66 -4.63 -7.67 2.64
C SER A 66 -5.96 -6.90 2.63
N SER A 67 -6.93 -7.36 3.39
CA SER A 67 -8.20 -6.66 3.60
C SER A 67 -7.99 -5.30 4.28
N ASP A 68 -9.04 -4.49 4.37
CA ASP A 68 -9.02 -3.26 5.15
C ASP A 68 -8.76 -3.57 6.62
N SER A 69 -8.12 -2.64 7.33
CA SER A 69 -7.87 -2.80 8.77
C SER A 69 -9.18 -3.00 9.53
N SER A 70 -9.20 -3.94 10.47
CA SER A 70 -10.31 -4.12 11.39
C SER A 70 -9.81 -4.67 12.72
N GLU A 71 -10.60 -4.46 13.76
CA GLU A 71 -10.29 -5.02 15.07
C GLU A 71 -10.29 -6.55 15.05
N ASP A 72 -11.19 -7.15 14.27
CA ASP A 72 -11.24 -8.60 14.10
C ASP A 72 -9.99 -9.15 13.40
N GLN A 73 -9.53 -8.52 12.33
CA GLN A 73 -8.28 -8.85 11.65
C GLN A 73 -7.08 -8.76 12.63
N ALA A 74 -6.97 -7.66 13.38
CA ALA A 74 -5.90 -7.46 14.35
C ALA A 74 -5.93 -8.51 15.47
N ARG A 75 -7.12 -8.83 15.99
CA ARG A 75 -7.31 -9.85 17.04
C ARG A 75 -7.01 -11.25 16.53
N ARG A 76 -7.52 -11.61 15.35
CA ARG A 76 -7.42 -12.96 14.77
C ARG A 76 -6.00 -13.28 14.32
N PHE A 77 -5.34 -12.36 13.67
CA PHE A 77 -4.07 -12.60 12.97
C PHE A 77 -2.86 -11.92 13.60
N GLY A 78 -3.07 -10.82 14.34
CA GLY A 78 -1.99 -9.99 14.90
C GLY A 78 -1.72 -10.18 16.39
N LYS A 79 -2.58 -10.90 17.10
CA LYS A 79 -2.46 -11.05 18.56
C LYS A 79 -1.12 -11.68 18.97
N GLY A 80 -0.42 -11.03 19.90
CA GLY A 80 0.86 -11.52 20.42
C GLY A 80 2.07 -11.26 19.51
N ARG A 81 1.88 -10.65 18.33
CA ARG A 81 2.96 -10.41 17.36
C ARG A 81 3.66 -9.06 17.49
N GLY A 82 3.14 -8.15 18.32
CA GLY A 82 3.81 -6.87 18.57
C GLY A 82 5.15 -7.04 19.30
N THR A 83 6.16 -6.27 18.86
CA THR A 83 7.48 -6.20 19.51
C THR A 83 7.62 -4.99 20.39
N VAL A 84 6.97 -3.88 20.02
CA VAL A 84 7.02 -2.58 20.69
C VAL A 84 5.60 -2.09 20.86
N ASP A 85 5.32 -1.45 21.98
CA ASP A 85 4.04 -0.77 22.18
C ASP A 85 4.04 0.54 21.37
N CYS A 86 3.27 0.53 20.28
CA CYS A 86 3.14 1.61 19.32
C CYS A 86 1.72 2.19 19.34
N CYS A 87 1.53 3.29 18.59
CA CYS A 87 0.21 3.83 18.30
C CYS A 87 -0.66 2.79 17.54
N TYR A 88 -1.97 2.92 17.68
CA TYR A 88 -2.94 2.00 17.10
C TYR A 88 -2.73 1.74 15.59
N PRO A 89 -2.52 2.76 14.72
CA PRO A 89 -2.28 2.52 13.31
C PRO A 89 -1.11 1.57 13.03
N VAL A 90 -0.01 1.71 13.77
CA VAL A 90 1.16 0.83 13.60
C VAL A 90 0.88 -0.59 14.14
N LYS A 91 0.05 -0.74 15.16
CA LYS A 91 -0.34 -2.08 15.65
C LYS A 91 -1.14 -2.86 14.61
N CYS A 92 -1.92 -2.20 13.76
CA CYS A 92 -2.74 -2.84 12.73
C CYS A 92 -1.91 -3.67 11.74
N ILE A 93 -0.68 -3.28 11.42
CA ILE A 93 0.16 -4.01 10.46
C ILE A 93 0.35 -5.50 10.83
N ASN A 94 0.34 -5.82 12.12
CA ASN A 94 0.46 -7.22 12.56
C ASN A 94 -0.70 -8.08 12.06
N GLY A 95 -1.92 -7.55 12.06
CA GLY A 95 -3.10 -8.22 11.50
C GLY A 95 -2.96 -8.51 10.01
N HIS A 96 -2.48 -7.52 9.25
CA HIS A 96 -2.28 -7.65 7.81
C HIS A 96 -1.22 -8.70 7.45
N TYR A 97 -0.11 -8.74 8.19
CA TYR A 97 0.92 -9.76 8.01
C TYR A 97 0.37 -11.15 8.29
N GLY A 98 -0.30 -11.32 9.42
CA GLY A 98 -0.87 -12.61 9.79
C GLY A 98 -1.96 -13.08 8.83
N GLU A 99 -2.79 -12.17 8.30
CA GLU A 99 -3.77 -12.47 7.26
C GLU A 99 -3.09 -12.99 5.98
N LEU A 100 -2.05 -12.30 5.48
CA LEU A 100 -1.33 -12.68 4.27
C LEU A 100 -0.62 -14.03 4.43
N LEU A 101 -0.06 -14.30 5.62
CA LEU A 101 0.58 -15.58 5.95
C LEU A 101 -0.42 -16.73 6.08
N ALA A 102 -1.65 -16.44 6.50
CA ALA A 102 -2.71 -17.45 6.71
C ALA A 102 -3.48 -17.82 5.44
N ARG A 103 -3.14 -17.24 4.28
CA ARG A 103 -3.84 -17.51 3.02
C ARG A 103 -3.75 -18.97 2.60
N ASP A 104 -4.82 -19.49 2.00
CA ASP A 104 -4.91 -20.84 1.51
C ASP A 104 -3.94 -21.12 0.35
N ARG A 105 -3.85 -22.38 -0.09
CA ARG A 105 -2.91 -22.79 -1.17
C ARG A 105 -3.14 -22.07 -2.49
N ARG A 106 -4.36 -21.60 -2.78
CA ARG A 106 -4.69 -20.91 -4.05
C ARG A 106 -4.19 -19.47 -4.04
N HIS A 107 -4.13 -18.85 -2.85
CA HIS A 107 -3.73 -17.47 -2.64
C HIS A 107 -2.43 -17.34 -1.85
N LYS A 108 -1.72 -18.46 -1.65
CA LYS A 108 -0.43 -18.46 -0.97
C LYS A 108 0.55 -17.55 -1.70
N ILE A 109 1.13 -16.62 -0.96
CA ILE A 109 2.12 -15.68 -1.47
C ILE A 109 3.52 -16.30 -1.47
N ASP A 110 4.37 -15.89 -2.42
CA ASP A 110 5.79 -16.24 -2.49
C ASP A 110 6.66 -15.17 -1.84
N VAL A 111 6.20 -13.92 -1.94
CA VAL A 111 6.87 -12.74 -1.41
C VAL A 111 5.90 -11.92 -0.57
N LEU A 112 6.29 -11.57 0.65
CA LEU A 112 5.63 -10.54 1.43
C LEU A 112 6.42 -9.25 1.25
N PHE A 113 5.88 -8.34 0.47
CA PHE A 113 6.50 -7.06 0.14
C PHE A 113 5.94 -5.95 1.03
N SER A 114 6.79 -5.40 1.89
CA SER A 114 6.41 -4.34 2.83
C SER A 114 7.54 -3.33 2.96
N PRO A 115 7.65 -2.37 2.03
CA PRO A 115 8.75 -1.41 2.01
C PRO A 115 8.71 -0.46 3.21
N MET A 116 9.87 -0.08 3.68
CA MET A 116 10.08 1.01 4.63
C MET A 116 10.06 2.34 3.86
N ILE A 117 8.90 3.00 3.85
CA ILE A 117 8.72 4.25 3.10
C ILE A 117 9.22 5.41 3.95
N TYR A 118 10.37 5.99 3.55
CA TYR A 118 11.02 7.09 4.25
C TYR A 118 10.35 8.44 4.00
N SER A 119 9.99 8.72 2.74
CA SER A 119 9.32 9.96 2.34
C SER A 119 8.23 9.69 1.32
N LEU A 120 7.23 10.56 1.28
CA LEU A 120 6.09 10.47 0.36
C LEU A 120 6.15 11.60 -0.67
N PRO A 121 5.60 11.40 -1.88
CA PRO A 121 5.35 12.48 -2.81
C PRO A 121 4.44 13.53 -2.17
N SER A 122 4.72 14.81 -2.41
CA SER A 122 3.92 15.90 -1.89
C SER A 122 3.72 16.96 -2.96
N TYR A 123 2.51 17.48 -3.05
CA TYR A 123 2.21 18.68 -3.89
C TYR A 123 2.84 19.96 -3.33
N LEU A 124 3.32 19.90 -2.08
CA LEU A 124 4.02 21.01 -1.43
C LEU A 124 5.53 20.96 -1.66
N ASN A 125 6.02 20.11 -2.57
CA ASN A 125 7.44 20.09 -2.95
C ASN A 125 7.90 21.50 -3.37
N GLY A 126 9.02 21.94 -2.78
CA GLY A 126 9.51 23.31 -2.94
C GLY A 126 8.96 24.32 -1.94
N HIS A 127 7.89 23.98 -1.22
CA HIS A 127 7.33 24.81 -0.14
C HIS A 127 7.57 24.22 1.26
N VAL A 128 7.96 22.96 1.32
CA VAL A 128 8.33 22.26 2.56
C VAL A 128 9.71 21.63 2.44
N VAL A 129 10.43 21.55 3.55
CA VAL A 129 11.80 21.01 3.58
C VAL A 129 11.82 19.52 3.24
N ALA A 130 10.83 18.77 3.73
CA ALA A 130 10.72 17.33 3.49
C ALA A 130 9.31 16.82 3.79
N SER A 131 8.90 15.77 3.08
CA SER A 131 7.66 15.01 3.34
C SER A 131 7.99 13.69 4.01
N LEU A 132 8.64 13.73 5.17
CA LEU A 132 9.11 12.55 5.88
C LEU A 132 7.95 11.78 6.52
N ALA A 133 8.03 10.46 6.42
CA ALA A 133 7.13 9.56 7.13
C ALA A 133 7.45 9.56 8.64
N CYS A 134 6.45 9.24 9.46
CA CYS A 134 6.68 8.99 10.88
C CYS A 134 7.69 7.84 11.04
N PRO A 135 8.75 7.97 11.87
CA PRO A 135 9.75 6.92 12.05
C PRO A 135 9.17 5.57 12.49
N ARG A 136 8.10 5.57 13.29
CA ARG A 136 7.39 4.34 13.69
C ARG A 136 6.68 3.66 12.52
N VAL A 137 6.10 4.45 11.62
CA VAL A 137 5.45 3.95 10.40
C VAL A 137 6.51 3.42 9.42
N MET A 138 7.62 4.15 9.28
CA MET A 138 8.73 3.73 8.43
C MET A 138 9.34 2.41 8.91
N GLY A 139 9.62 2.26 10.20
CA GLY A 139 10.23 1.06 10.78
C GLY A 139 9.25 -0.10 11.04
N ALA A 140 7.94 0.10 10.82
CA ALA A 140 6.92 -0.90 11.10
C ALA A 140 7.16 -2.26 10.39
N PRO A 141 7.59 -2.32 9.11
CA PRO A 141 7.85 -3.58 8.44
C PRO A 141 8.86 -4.47 9.17
N GLU A 142 10.01 -3.93 9.55
CA GLU A 142 11.05 -4.70 10.24
C GLU A 142 10.68 -5.01 11.70
N SER A 143 10.04 -4.08 12.39
CA SER A 143 9.50 -4.32 13.73
C SER A 143 8.46 -5.44 13.75
N THR A 144 7.56 -5.46 12.76
CA THR A 144 6.57 -6.52 12.60
C THR A 144 7.21 -7.85 12.27
N LYS A 145 8.13 -7.87 11.30
CA LYS A 145 8.92 -9.06 10.97
C LYS A 145 9.56 -9.68 12.22
N ALA A 146 10.23 -8.86 13.04
CA ALA A 146 10.82 -9.32 14.29
C ALA A 146 9.79 -9.93 15.25
N GLY A 147 8.56 -9.39 15.30
CA GLY A 147 7.45 -9.95 16.07
C GLY A 147 7.02 -11.34 15.59
N PHE A 148 7.04 -11.58 14.30
CA PHE A 148 6.70 -12.88 13.70
C PHE A 148 7.84 -13.90 13.79
N LEU A 149 9.07 -13.46 14.03
CA LEU A 149 10.25 -14.32 14.18
C LEU A 149 10.55 -14.74 15.63
N LYS A 150 9.78 -14.25 16.62
CA LYS A 150 10.07 -14.45 18.05
C LYS A 150 10.27 -15.91 18.47
N GLU A 151 9.43 -16.79 17.97
CA GLU A 151 9.42 -18.19 18.38
C GLU A 151 10.04 -19.10 17.32
N LYS A 152 9.82 -18.77 16.07
CA LYS A 152 10.26 -19.53 14.90
C LYS A 152 10.22 -18.68 13.64
N ASP A 153 10.94 -19.07 12.62
CA ASP A 153 10.89 -18.39 11.32
C ASP A 153 9.64 -18.82 10.53
N VAL A 154 8.52 -18.12 10.80
CA VAL A 154 7.25 -18.37 10.11
C VAL A 154 7.32 -18.10 8.62
N PHE A 155 8.19 -17.21 8.16
CA PHE A 155 8.36 -16.92 6.74
C PHE A 155 9.01 -18.10 6.03
N ALA A 156 10.11 -18.63 6.59
CA ALA A 156 10.78 -19.81 6.06
C ALA A 156 9.88 -21.05 6.08
N GLU A 157 9.15 -21.28 7.17
CA GLU A 157 8.17 -22.40 7.27
C GLU A 157 7.10 -22.35 6.17
N HIS A 158 6.67 -21.15 5.79
CA HIS A 158 5.71 -20.97 4.71
C HIS A 158 6.38 -20.85 3.34
N GLY A 159 7.72 -20.85 3.25
CA GLY A 159 8.46 -20.64 2.01
C GLY A 159 8.22 -19.24 1.42
N ILE A 160 8.02 -18.24 2.27
CA ILE A 160 7.72 -16.85 1.89
C ILE A 160 8.99 -16.01 2.11
N ARG A 161 9.34 -15.19 1.15
CA ARG A 161 10.40 -14.18 1.31
C ARG A 161 9.81 -12.88 1.83
N HIS A 162 10.25 -12.42 3.00
CA HIS A 162 9.94 -11.08 3.47
C HIS A 162 10.89 -10.06 2.85
N VAL A 163 10.36 -9.02 2.22
CA VAL A 163 11.12 -8.01 1.47
C VAL A 163 10.67 -6.62 1.88
N SER A 164 11.58 -5.85 2.47
CA SER A 164 11.30 -4.54 3.06
C SER A 164 12.36 -3.50 2.67
N PRO A 165 12.51 -3.17 1.37
CA PRO A 165 13.47 -2.15 0.96
C PRO A 165 13.13 -0.78 1.56
N MET A 166 14.16 0.01 1.90
CA MET A 166 13.95 1.41 2.23
C MET A 166 13.75 2.21 0.96
N VAL A 167 12.69 3.00 0.89
CA VAL A 167 12.28 3.73 -0.32
C VAL A 167 11.90 5.16 0.00
N SER A 168 12.48 6.11 -0.72
CA SER A 168 12.21 7.55 -0.61
C SER A 168 11.29 8.00 -1.73
N LEU A 169 9.98 7.67 -1.66
CA LEU A 169 9.03 8.02 -2.73
C LEU A 169 8.90 9.53 -2.97
N GLY A 170 9.30 10.37 -2.02
CA GLY A 170 9.38 11.83 -2.21
C GLY A 170 10.55 12.30 -3.07
N ASP A 171 11.53 11.42 -3.35
CA ASP A 171 12.68 11.70 -4.21
C ASP A 171 12.78 10.65 -5.32
N SER A 172 12.20 10.97 -6.47
CA SER A 172 12.11 10.07 -7.62
C SER A 172 13.48 9.66 -8.20
N ALA A 173 14.53 10.41 -7.93
CA ALA A 173 15.88 10.09 -8.42
C ALA A 173 16.51 8.91 -7.64
N LEU A 174 16.18 8.76 -6.37
CA LEU A 174 16.72 7.70 -5.52
C LEU A 174 15.98 6.36 -5.67
N VAL A 175 14.68 6.41 -5.92
CA VAL A 175 13.79 5.23 -5.90
C VAL A 175 14.24 4.09 -6.81
N PRO A 176 14.69 4.33 -8.06
CA PRO A 176 15.10 3.23 -8.93
C PRO A 176 16.24 2.40 -8.37
N LYS A 177 17.27 3.07 -7.80
CA LYS A 177 18.42 2.38 -7.20
C LYS A 177 18.01 1.62 -5.95
N GLN A 178 17.23 2.26 -5.06
CA GLN A 178 16.75 1.64 -3.83
C GLN A 178 15.91 0.37 -4.11
N LEU A 179 15.00 0.44 -5.08
CA LEU A 179 14.18 -0.71 -5.45
C LEU A 179 14.98 -1.79 -6.18
N TYR A 180 15.90 -1.41 -7.07
CA TYR A 180 16.77 -2.37 -7.72
C TYR A 180 17.59 -3.16 -6.70
N GLU A 181 18.26 -2.48 -5.77
CA GLU A 181 19.08 -3.11 -4.73
C GLU A 181 18.24 -4.02 -3.80
N GLY A 182 17.04 -3.60 -3.46
CA GLY A 182 16.16 -4.37 -2.58
C GLY A 182 15.43 -5.54 -3.25
N LEU A 183 15.34 -5.57 -4.59
CA LEU A 183 14.51 -6.54 -5.32
C LEU A 183 15.26 -7.48 -6.25
N ARG A 184 16.49 -7.15 -6.67
CA ARG A 184 17.27 -7.92 -7.65
C ARG A 184 17.46 -9.40 -7.29
N ASP A 185 17.56 -9.70 -6.01
CA ASP A 185 17.78 -11.07 -5.52
C ASP A 185 16.47 -11.89 -5.42
N VAL A 186 15.34 -11.20 -5.51
CA VAL A 186 13.99 -11.78 -5.41
C VAL A 186 13.35 -11.93 -6.78
N PHE A 187 13.59 -10.96 -7.68
CA PHE A 187 12.99 -10.93 -9.01
C PHE A 187 14.00 -11.34 -10.08
N PRO A 188 13.88 -12.56 -10.65
CA PRO A 188 14.84 -13.08 -11.60
C PRO A 188 15.09 -12.14 -12.79
N GLY A 189 16.37 -11.86 -13.07
CA GLY A 189 16.78 -11.05 -14.22
C GLY A 189 16.37 -9.57 -14.17
N LEU A 190 15.97 -9.05 -13.01
CA LEU A 190 15.65 -7.62 -12.86
C LEU A 190 16.90 -6.77 -13.14
N THR A 191 16.76 -5.75 -13.96
CA THR A 191 17.83 -4.80 -14.27
C THR A 191 17.50 -3.42 -13.74
N LEU A 192 18.53 -2.59 -13.53
CA LEU A 192 18.32 -1.21 -13.11
C LEU A 192 17.50 -0.41 -14.13
N LYS A 193 17.69 -0.66 -15.42
CA LYS A 193 16.94 0.01 -16.50
C LYS A 193 15.45 -0.34 -16.44
N GLU A 194 15.10 -1.63 -16.26
CA GLU A 194 13.71 -2.04 -16.06
C GLU A 194 13.12 -1.40 -14.80
N THR A 195 13.90 -1.37 -13.71
CA THR A 195 13.45 -0.74 -12.45
C THR A 195 13.18 0.75 -12.64
N GLN A 196 14.01 1.47 -13.41
CA GLN A 196 13.77 2.88 -13.76
C GLN A 196 12.44 3.06 -14.51
N GLN A 197 12.17 2.23 -15.51
CA GLN A 197 10.91 2.25 -16.25
C GLN A 197 9.72 1.91 -15.37
N ALA A 198 9.87 0.92 -14.50
CA ALA A 198 8.83 0.50 -13.56
C ALA A 198 8.51 1.59 -12.53
N VAL A 199 9.51 2.31 -12.05
CA VAL A 199 9.31 3.46 -11.16
C VAL A 199 8.51 4.56 -11.86
N GLN A 200 8.80 4.85 -13.12
CA GLN A 200 8.02 5.82 -13.90
C GLN A 200 6.55 5.36 -14.04
N ALA A 201 6.33 4.07 -14.35
CA ALA A 201 4.98 3.51 -14.42
C ALA A 201 4.25 3.59 -13.08
N GLY A 202 4.96 3.34 -11.97
CA GLY A 202 4.44 3.49 -10.61
C GLY A 202 3.99 4.92 -10.30
N TYR A 203 4.83 5.92 -10.60
CA TYR A 203 4.46 7.33 -10.40
C TYR A 203 3.29 7.74 -11.30
N GLY A 204 3.27 7.29 -12.57
CA GLY A 204 2.16 7.55 -13.48
C GLY A 204 0.83 6.99 -12.96
N ALA A 205 0.83 5.79 -12.41
CA ALA A 205 -0.35 5.18 -11.81
C ALA A 205 -0.81 5.95 -10.55
N LEU A 206 0.14 6.35 -9.69
CA LEU A 206 -0.15 7.13 -8.49
C LEU A 206 -0.71 8.51 -8.82
N GLU A 207 -0.15 9.20 -9.82
CA GLU A 207 -0.64 10.52 -10.27
C GLU A 207 -2.04 10.41 -10.87
N SER A 208 -2.30 9.41 -11.69
CA SER A 208 -3.63 9.17 -12.26
C SER A 208 -4.67 8.93 -11.15
N TYR A 209 -4.31 8.16 -10.14
CA TYR A 209 -5.15 7.93 -8.96
C TYR A 209 -5.41 9.25 -8.21
N GLY A 210 -4.35 10.04 -7.94
CA GLY A 210 -4.47 11.33 -7.29
C GLY A 210 -5.32 12.33 -8.09
N ALA A 211 -5.20 12.35 -9.42
CA ALA A 211 -6.02 13.18 -10.29
C ALA A 211 -7.51 12.83 -10.20
N ASN A 212 -7.83 11.52 -10.18
CA ASN A 212 -9.20 11.04 -10.01
C ASN A 212 -9.77 11.43 -8.65
N LEU A 213 -9.01 11.29 -7.57
CA LEU A 213 -9.45 11.72 -6.23
C LEU A 213 -9.74 13.22 -6.18
N ARG A 214 -8.88 14.04 -6.79
CA ARG A 214 -9.09 15.50 -6.87
C ARG A 214 -10.33 15.86 -7.69
N ALA A 215 -10.57 15.15 -8.80
CA ALA A 215 -11.78 15.37 -9.61
C ALA A 215 -13.06 15.04 -8.84
N MET A 216 -13.05 13.92 -8.11
CA MET A 216 -14.17 13.53 -7.24
C MET A 216 -14.42 14.56 -6.13
N ALA A 217 -13.35 15.01 -5.45
CA ALA A 217 -13.44 16.02 -4.41
C ALA A 217 -14.04 17.34 -4.94
N ARG A 218 -13.61 17.79 -6.11
CA ARG A 218 -14.18 18.99 -6.75
C ARG A 218 -15.66 18.82 -7.07
N ALA A 219 -16.06 17.68 -7.63
CA ALA A 219 -17.46 17.38 -7.92
C ALA A 219 -18.33 17.40 -6.64
N THR A 220 -17.82 16.81 -5.56
CA THR A 220 -18.50 16.85 -4.25
C THR A 220 -18.64 18.27 -3.72
N LEU A 221 -17.58 19.07 -3.76
CA LEU A 221 -17.62 20.47 -3.32
C LEU A 221 -18.62 21.31 -4.14
N THR A 222 -18.65 21.13 -5.47
CA THR A 222 -19.63 21.78 -6.34
C THR A 222 -21.05 21.36 -5.96
N GLN A 223 -21.30 20.07 -5.79
CA GLN A 223 -22.63 19.58 -5.39
C GLN A 223 -23.06 20.16 -4.04
N CYS A 224 -22.18 20.19 -3.04
CA CYS A 224 -22.50 20.79 -1.74
C CYS A 224 -22.85 22.27 -1.87
N ALA A 225 -22.10 23.02 -2.70
CA ALA A 225 -22.38 24.42 -2.95
C ALA A 225 -23.75 24.63 -3.66
N ASP A 226 -24.04 23.81 -4.67
CA ASP A 226 -25.29 23.90 -5.45
C ASP A 226 -26.54 23.53 -4.63
N THR A 227 -26.36 22.67 -3.62
CA THR A 227 -27.48 22.20 -2.77
C THR A 227 -27.51 22.86 -1.39
N ASP A 228 -26.63 23.84 -1.14
CA ASP A 228 -26.49 24.51 0.17
C ASP A 228 -26.26 23.47 1.32
N THR A 229 -25.55 22.39 1.01
CA THR A 229 -25.26 21.32 1.98
C THR A 229 -23.92 21.57 2.66
N PRO A 230 -23.84 21.50 4.01
CA PRO A 230 -22.56 21.63 4.71
C PRO A 230 -21.53 20.61 4.24
N CYS A 231 -20.28 21.06 4.07
CA CYS A 231 -19.15 20.22 3.69
C CYS A 231 -18.10 20.23 4.79
N ILE A 232 -17.77 19.06 5.32
CA ILE A 232 -16.77 18.90 6.39
C ILE A 232 -15.46 18.38 5.78
N LEU A 233 -14.37 19.15 5.90
CA LEU A 233 -13.04 18.73 5.51
C LEU A 233 -12.33 18.07 6.69
N VAL A 234 -12.03 16.79 6.57
CA VAL A 234 -11.24 16.05 7.56
C VAL A 234 -9.75 16.10 7.19
N LEU A 235 -8.93 16.74 8.02
CA LEU A 235 -7.49 16.77 7.87
C LEU A 235 -6.85 15.66 8.70
N ALA A 236 -6.29 14.67 8.03
CA ALA A 236 -5.70 13.51 8.67
C ALA A 236 -4.47 13.00 7.88
N ARG A 237 -3.77 12.03 8.42
CA ARG A 237 -2.73 11.34 7.65
C ARG A 237 -3.38 10.46 6.57
N PRO A 238 -2.71 10.25 5.40
CA PRO A 238 -3.32 9.55 4.27
C PRO A 238 -3.90 8.17 4.61
N TYR A 239 -3.28 7.44 5.53
CA TYR A 239 -3.75 6.12 5.95
C TYR A 239 -4.97 6.12 6.88
N HIS A 240 -5.46 7.27 7.33
CA HIS A 240 -6.74 7.35 8.06
C HIS A 240 -7.96 7.17 7.16
N MET A 241 -7.76 7.09 5.85
CA MET A 241 -8.79 6.63 4.91
C MET A 241 -9.06 5.12 5.01
N ASP A 242 -8.19 4.37 5.67
CA ASP A 242 -8.43 2.98 6.05
C ASP A 242 -9.51 2.93 7.15
N PRO A 243 -10.66 2.25 6.92
CA PRO A 243 -11.80 2.28 7.83
C PRO A 243 -11.45 1.90 9.27
N GLY A 244 -10.63 0.87 9.45
CA GLY A 244 -10.24 0.42 10.79
C GLY A 244 -9.29 1.39 11.50
N ILE A 245 -8.48 2.14 10.76
CA ILE A 245 -7.55 3.13 11.32
C ILE A 245 -8.28 4.47 11.55
N GLY A 246 -9.12 4.88 10.62
CA GLY A 246 -9.92 6.11 10.69
C GLY A 246 -11.14 6.01 11.60
N HIS A 247 -11.46 4.81 12.11
CA HIS A 247 -12.65 4.53 12.92
C HIS A 247 -13.96 4.93 12.25
N GLU A 248 -14.00 4.88 10.92
CA GLU A 248 -15.17 5.22 10.10
C GLU A 248 -15.78 6.60 10.45
N ILE A 249 -14.93 7.56 10.83
CA ILE A 249 -15.38 8.88 11.27
C ILE A 249 -16.20 9.60 10.18
N GLU A 250 -15.87 9.39 8.91
CA GLU A 250 -16.60 9.91 7.77
C GLU A 250 -18.03 9.34 7.69
N VAL A 251 -18.20 8.06 8.07
CA VAL A 251 -19.54 7.43 8.13
C VAL A 251 -20.34 7.98 9.28
N ALA A 252 -19.71 8.17 10.44
CA ALA A 252 -20.35 8.77 11.61
C ALA A 252 -20.79 10.21 11.33
N LEU A 253 -19.95 11.03 10.69
CA LEU A 253 -20.31 12.41 10.31
C LEU A 253 -21.48 12.44 9.33
N GLN A 254 -21.51 11.55 8.34
CA GLN A 254 -22.65 11.47 7.39
C GLN A 254 -23.95 11.01 8.04
N ALA A 255 -23.89 10.28 9.15
CA ALA A 255 -25.07 9.83 9.88
C ALA A 255 -25.80 10.99 10.62
N TYR A 256 -25.11 12.08 10.86
CA TYR A 256 -25.67 13.27 11.49
C TYR A 256 -26.28 14.27 10.48
N GLY A 257 -26.27 13.99 9.19
CA GLY A 257 -26.79 14.82 8.10
C GLY A 257 -25.71 15.57 7.38
#